data_9c8ab30df32fe93d783bd193c5b2f829
#
_entry.id   9c8ab30df32fe93d783bd193c5b2f829
#
_cell.length_a   1.000
_cell.length_b   1.000
_cell.length_c   1.000
_cell.angle_alpha   90.00
_cell.angle_beta   90.00
_cell.angle_gamma   90.00
#
_symmetry.space_group_name_H-M   'P 1'
#
loop_
_entity.id
_entity.type
_entity.pdbx_description
1 polymer ?
#
loop_
_entity_poly.entity_id
_entity_poly.type
_entity_poly.pdbx_seq_one_letter_code
_entity_poly.pdbx_strand_id
1 'polypeptide(L)'
;MQTPCFDAIFTDLDGTLLNSSQRVGAQDADTIKKLQTAGVPVYFATGRHPAFCSRYAQQLQMPMAVACNGALVWDIDAQQPLQVFAFTPGQLRRLYGFCAQRGLIYSVQTDKMPYFSKQDPRVDLARHTFRMSTK
;
A
#
# COMPACT_ATOMS: atom_id res chain seq x y z
N MET A 1 14.22 10.19 30.49
CA MET A 1 13.81 9.47 29.24
C MET A 1 14.72 9.94 28.13
N GLN A 2 15.42 9.03 27.44
CA GLN A 2 16.16 9.40 26.23
C GLN A 2 15.18 9.82 25.15
N THR A 3 15.44 10.96 24.50
CA THR A 3 14.68 11.40 23.34
C THR A 3 14.84 10.36 22.23
N PRO A 4 13.77 9.88 21.59
CA PRO A 4 13.92 8.95 20.49
C PRO A 4 14.77 9.56 19.39
N CYS A 5 15.67 8.77 18.80
CA CYS A 5 16.61 9.25 17.77
C CYS A 5 15.98 9.27 16.37
N PHE A 6 14.68 8.98 16.26
CA PHE A 6 13.93 8.96 14.99
C PHE A 6 12.65 9.80 15.12
N ASP A 7 12.36 10.59 14.07
CA ASP A 7 11.14 11.41 14.00
C ASP A 7 9.94 10.60 13.53
N ALA A 8 10.16 9.56 12.73
CA ALA A 8 9.15 8.63 12.23
C ALA A 8 9.78 7.32 11.74
N ILE A 9 8.96 6.26 11.69
CA ILE A 9 9.34 4.97 11.11
C ILE A 9 8.35 4.63 10.00
N PHE A 10 8.89 4.21 8.84
CA PHE A 10 8.12 3.66 7.75
C PHE A 10 8.44 2.18 7.58
N THR A 11 7.42 1.33 7.52
CA THR A 11 7.58 -0.10 7.31
C THR A 11 6.82 -0.56 6.08
N ASP A 12 7.40 -1.49 5.32
CA ASP A 12 6.65 -2.20 4.28
C ASP A 12 5.75 -3.28 4.91
N LEU A 13 4.80 -3.75 4.14
CA LEU A 13 3.85 -4.79 4.52
C LEU A 13 4.32 -6.18 4.10
N ASP A 14 4.49 -6.37 2.79
CA ASP A 14 4.69 -7.69 2.20
C ASP A 14 6.13 -8.17 2.36
N GLY A 15 6.31 -9.30 3.05
CA GLY A 15 7.65 -9.83 3.32
C GLY A 15 8.43 -9.08 4.40
N THR A 16 7.83 -8.06 5.03
CA THR A 16 8.42 -7.30 6.13
C THR A 16 7.55 -7.43 7.39
N LEU A 17 6.42 -6.75 7.46
CA LEU A 17 5.54 -6.75 8.63
C LEU A 17 4.54 -7.92 8.61
N LEU A 18 4.14 -8.38 7.43
CA LEU A 18 3.21 -9.49 7.28
C LEU A 18 3.93 -10.83 7.20
N ASN A 19 3.49 -11.77 8.01
CA ASN A 19 3.93 -13.17 7.94
C ASN A 19 3.34 -13.89 6.72
N SER A 20 3.73 -15.16 6.50
CA SER A 20 3.24 -16.00 5.40
C SER A 20 1.71 -16.18 5.37
N SER A 21 1.03 -15.99 6.49
CA SER A 21 -0.43 -16.03 6.61
C SER A 21 -1.09 -14.66 6.40
N GLN A 22 -0.35 -13.66 5.90
CA GLN A 22 -0.82 -12.29 5.68
C GLN A 22 -1.38 -11.63 6.96
N ARG A 23 -0.70 -11.86 8.09
CA ARG A 23 -1.07 -11.32 9.39
C ARG A 23 0.13 -10.62 10.02
N VAL A 24 -0.13 -9.55 10.76
CA VAL A 24 0.85 -8.91 11.64
C VAL A 24 1.09 -9.80 12.85
N GLY A 25 2.35 -10.07 13.17
CA GLY A 25 2.74 -10.82 14.36
C GLY A 25 2.37 -10.06 15.65
N ALA A 26 2.06 -10.78 16.72
CA ALA A 26 1.73 -10.16 18.00
C ALA A 26 2.92 -9.35 18.55
N GLN A 27 4.14 -9.85 18.39
CA GLN A 27 5.36 -9.17 18.82
C GLN A 27 5.59 -7.86 18.05
N ASP A 28 5.35 -7.87 16.72
CA ASP A 28 5.50 -6.69 15.86
C ASP A 28 4.45 -5.64 16.22
N ALA A 29 3.19 -6.06 16.43
CA ALA A 29 2.12 -5.17 16.86
C ALA A 29 2.42 -4.51 18.22
N ASP A 30 2.94 -5.27 19.20
CA ASP A 30 3.34 -4.76 20.50
C ASP A 30 4.52 -3.78 20.39
N THR A 31 5.49 -4.08 19.53
CA THR A 31 6.63 -3.20 19.27
C THR A 31 6.20 -1.87 18.67
N ILE A 32 5.32 -1.90 17.67
CA ILE A 32 4.74 -0.70 17.05
C ILE A 32 4.01 0.14 18.11
N LYS A 33 3.19 -0.49 18.94
CA LYS A 33 2.47 0.20 20.02
C LYS A 33 3.43 0.86 21.01
N LYS A 34 4.53 0.20 21.39
CA LYS A 34 5.56 0.79 22.27
C LYS A 34 6.22 2.01 21.63
N LEU A 35 6.54 1.94 20.34
CA LEU A 35 7.09 3.08 19.59
C LEU A 35 6.14 4.27 19.59
N GLN A 36 4.88 4.04 19.26
CA GLN A 36 3.84 5.07 19.24
C GLN A 36 3.66 5.69 20.64
N THR A 37 3.65 4.87 21.70
CA THR A 37 3.58 5.34 23.10
C THR A 37 4.80 6.18 23.48
N ALA A 38 5.96 5.87 22.91
CA ALA A 38 7.19 6.66 23.12
C ALA A 38 7.24 7.94 22.26
N GLY A 39 6.19 8.24 21.50
CA GLY A 39 6.09 9.43 20.67
C GLY A 39 6.73 9.29 19.27
N VAL A 40 7.10 8.07 18.86
CA VAL A 40 7.61 7.79 17.51
C VAL A 40 6.48 7.29 16.63
N PRO A 41 5.98 8.08 15.67
CA PRO A 41 4.93 7.64 14.76
C PRO A 41 5.44 6.55 13.81
N VAL A 42 4.59 5.58 13.52
CA VAL A 42 4.88 4.49 12.59
C VAL A 42 3.85 4.51 11.47
N TYR A 43 4.30 4.39 10.24
CA TYR A 43 3.49 4.45 9.03
C TYR A 43 3.81 3.30 8.07
N PHE A 44 2.91 2.99 7.14
CA PHE A 44 3.20 2.11 6.02
C PHE A 44 3.82 2.86 4.85
N ALA A 45 4.76 2.16 4.16
CA ALA A 45 5.23 2.49 2.82
C ALA A 45 5.11 1.22 1.97
N THR A 46 4.07 1.11 1.14
CA THR A 46 3.71 -0.15 0.47
C THR A 46 3.33 0.05 -0.99
N GLY A 47 3.55 -1.00 -1.81
CA GLY A 47 3.01 -1.05 -3.17
C GLY A 47 1.50 -1.28 -3.25
N ARG A 48 0.87 -1.67 -2.14
CA ARG A 48 -0.58 -1.94 -2.11
C ARG A 48 -1.41 -0.67 -2.31
N HIS A 49 -2.59 -0.86 -2.90
CA HIS A 49 -3.64 0.15 -2.91
C HIS A 49 -4.23 0.32 -1.48
N PRO A 50 -4.69 1.52 -1.08
CA PRO A 50 -5.28 1.75 0.24
C PRO A 50 -6.37 0.75 0.63
N ALA A 51 -7.24 0.37 -0.30
CA ALA A 51 -8.28 -0.63 -0.06
C ALA A 51 -7.75 -1.99 0.47
N PHE A 52 -6.46 -2.28 0.30
CA PHE A 52 -5.83 -3.55 0.73
C PHE A 52 -4.87 -3.39 1.91
N CYS A 53 -4.55 -2.18 2.31
CA CYS A 53 -3.68 -1.93 3.47
C CYS A 53 -4.39 -1.24 4.64
N SER A 54 -5.50 -0.54 4.42
CA SER A 54 -6.19 0.24 5.46
C SER A 54 -6.56 -0.60 6.68
N ARG A 55 -6.99 -1.86 6.50
CA ARG A 55 -7.32 -2.75 7.63
C ARG A 55 -6.15 -2.96 8.60
N TYR A 56 -4.93 -3.08 8.07
CA TYR A 56 -3.73 -3.24 8.90
C TYR A 56 -3.36 -1.94 9.59
N ALA A 57 -3.50 -0.80 8.88
CA ALA A 57 -3.27 0.51 9.46
C ALA A 57 -4.24 0.79 10.61
N GLN A 58 -5.52 0.49 10.45
CA GLN A 58 -6.53 0.59 11.51
C GLN A 58 -6.21 -0.33 12.69
N GLN A 59 -5.84 -1.60 12.43
CA GLN A 59 -5.44 -2.55 13.48
C GLN A 59 -4.26 -2.02 14.30
N LEU A 60 -3.30 -1.34 13.69
CA LEU A 60 -2.10 -0.82 14.29
C LEU A 60 -2.19 0.66 14.67
N GLN A 61 -3.37 1.26 14.55
CA GLN A 61 -3.63 2.68 14.86
C GLN A 61 -2.67 3.64 14.11
N MET A 62 -2.42 3.34 12.83
CA MET A 62 -1.62 4.20 11.95
C MET A 62 -2.56 5.15 11.20
N PRO A 63 -2.42 6.47 11.35
CA PRO A 63 -3.38 7.42 10.75
C PRO A 63 -3.19 7.61 9.25
N MET A 64 -2.03 7.21 8.72
CA MET A 64 -1.63 7.49 7.34
C MET A 64 -0.84 6.32 6.75
N ALA A 65 -0.91 6.18 5.42
CA ALA A 65 -0.06 5.26 4.66
C ALA A 65 0.46 5.92 3.38
N VAL A 66 1.71 5.63 3.04
CA VAL A 66 2.27 5.85 1.70
C VAL A 66 1.98 4.60 0.88
N ALA A 67 1.10 4.70 -0.10
CA ALA A 67 0.54 3.58 -0.85
C ALA A 67 0.86 3.69 -2.36
N CYS A 68 0.52 2.65 -3.12
CA CYS A 68 0.71 2.61 -4.58
C CYS A 68 2.16 2.92 -4.99
N ASN A 69 3.16 2.35 -4.29
CA ASN A 69 4.60 2.61 -4.52
C ASN A 69 4.98 4.11 -4.41
N GLY A 70 4.38 4.84 -3.49
CA GLY A 70 4.65 6.26 -3.28
C GLY A 70 3.80 7.22 -4.10
N ALA A 71 2.94 6.71 -4.98
CA ALA A 71 2.06 7.56 -5.79
C ALA A 71 0.89 8.17 -5.00
N LEU A 72 0.65 7.70 -3.78
CA LEU A 72 -0.50 8.11 -2.98
C LEU A 72 -0.12 8.18 -1.49
N VAL A 73 -0.38 9.32 -0.86
CA VAL A 73 -0.44 9.44 0.60
C VAL A 73 -1.91 9.45 0.99
N TRP A 74 -2.29 8.51 1.85
CA TRP A 74 -3.68 8.21 2.18
C TRP A 74 -3.96 8.41 3.65
N ASP A 75 -5.02 9.15 3.96
CA ASP A 75 -5.59 9.25 5.30
C ASP A 75 -6.43 7.99 5.58
N ILE A 76 -6.06 7.26 6.62
CA ILE A 76 -6.70 6.00 6.97
C ILE A 76 -8.07 6.22 7.62
N ASP A 77 -8.21 7.26 8.42
CA ASP A 77 -9.44 7.53 9.16
C ASP A 77 -10.47 8.23 8.28
N ALA A 78 -10.05 9.26 7.56
CA ALA A 78 -10.92 10.00 6.65
C ALA A 78 -11.17 9.26 5.31
N GLN A 79 -10.44 8.17 5.01
CA GLN A 79 -10.54 7.38 3.79
C GLN A 79 -10.45 8.23 2.51
N GLN A 80 -9.48 9.14 2.47
CA GLN A 80 -9.26 10.07 1.36
C GLN A 80 -7.77 10.30 1.09
N PRO A 81 -7.41 10.72 -0.13
CA PRO A 81 -6.04 11.07 -0.44
C PRO A 81 -5.65 12.39 0.23
N LEU A 82 -4.49 12.38 0.90
CA LEU A 82 -3.79 13.59 1.35
C LEU A 82 -2.92 14.16 0.24
N GLN A 83 -2.29 13.29 -0.56
CA GLN A 83 -1.44 13.67 -1.67
C GLN A 83 -1.51 12.62 -2.78
N VAL A 84 -1.52 13.08 -4.03
CA VAL A 84 -1.55 12.22 -5.23
C VAL A 84 -0.46 12.65 -6.20
N PHE A 85 0.37 11.70 -6.62
CA PHE A 85 1.37 11.86 -7.68
C PHE A 85 0.91 11.02 -8.88
N ALA A 86 0.03 11.59 -9.70
CA ALA A 86 -0.58 10.91 -10.83
C ALA A 86 0.14 11.20 -12.14
N PHE A 87 0.09 10.22 -13.05
CA PHE A 87 0.46 10.45 -14.44
C PHE A 87 -0.52 11.39 -15.15
N THR A 88 -0.02 12.26 -15.99
CA THR A 88 -0.87 13.02 -16.90
C THR A 88 -1.51 12.11 -17.95
N PRO A 89 -2.65 12.49 -18.54
CA PRO A 89 -3.28 11.71 -19.62
C PRO A 89 -2.32 11.43 -20.80
N GLY A 90 -1.41 12.36 -21.11
CA GLY A 90 -0.41 12.18 -22.16
C GLY A 90 0.65 11.12 -21.82
N GLN A 91 1.09 11.07 -20.56
CA GLN A 91 2.01 10.05 -20.07
C GLN A 91 1.33 8.68 -20.09
N LEU A 92 0.08 8.58 -19.61
CA LEU A 92 -0.69 7.33 -19.63
C LEU A 92 -0.88 6.79 -21.04
N ARG A 93 -1.28 7.64 -22.00
CA ARG A 93 -1.43 7.22 -23.41
C ARG A 93 -0.12 6.63 -23.97
N ARG A 94 1.03 7.24 -23.68
CA ARG A 94 2.34 6.74 -24.12
C ARG A 94 2.66 5.39 -23.49
N LEU A 95 2.43 5.24 -22.18
CA LEU A 95 2.65 3.97 -21.46
C LEU A 95 1.74 2.85 -22.01
N TYR A 96 0.47 3.14 -22.25
CA TYR A 96 -0.47 2.18 -22.82
C TYR A 96 -0.05 1.75 -24.22
N GLY A 97 0.33 2.69 -25.09
CA GLY A 97 0.85 2.38 -26.43
C GLY A 97 2.09 1.50 -26.38
N PHE A 98 3.03 1.79 -25.49
CA PHE A 98 4.22 0.98 -25.28
C PHE A 98 3.89 -0.46 -24.85
N CYS A 99 2.98 -0.62 -23.87
CA CYS A 99 2.55 -1.92 -23.39
C CYS A 99 1.78 -2.71 -24.46
N ALA A 100 0.89 -2.05 -25.16
CA ALA A 100 0.10 -2.68 -26.23
C ALA A 100 0.95 -3.21 -27.37
N GLN A 101 1.92 -2.41 -27.84
CA GLN A 101 2.86 -2.82 -28.93
C GLN A 101 3.71 -4.05 -28.55
N ARG A 102 3.92 -4.28 -27.26
CA ARG A 102 4.74 -5.40 -26.74
C ARG A 102 3.93 -6.55 -26.16
N GLY A 103 2.60 -6.48 -26.24
CA GLY A 103 1.71 -7.49 -25.67
C GLY A 103 1.84 -7.65 -24.16
N LEU A 104 2.30 -6.59 -23.45
CA LEU A 104 2.50 -6.64 -22.01
C LEU A 104 1.16 -6.58 -21.28
N ILE A 105 1.08 -7.31 -20.16
CA ILE A 105 0.00 -7.18 -19.19
C ILE A 105 0.43 -6.15 -18.16
N TYR A 106 -0.45 -5.22 -17.86
CA TYR A 106 -0.17 -4.16 -16.88
C TYR A 106 -1.38 -3.90 -15.99
N SER A 107 -1.13 -3.31 -14.85
CA SER A 107 -2.15 -2.76 -13.96
C SER A 107 -1.98 -1.25 -13.81
N VAL A 108 -3.09 -0.58 -13.56
CA VAL A 108 -3.13 0.86 -13.27
C VAL A 108 -3.78 1.05 -11.91
N GLN A 109 -3.08 1.73 -11.03
CA GLN A 109 -3.63 2.14 -9.74
C GLN A 109 -4.41 3.45 -9.94
N THR A 110 -5.62 3.51 -9.42
CA THR A 110 -6.44 4.74 -9.37
C THR A 110 -6.75 5.09 -7.92
N ASP A 111 -7.47 6.17 -7.71
CA ASP A 111 -7.98 6.56 -6.38
C ASP A 111 -9.04 5.59 -5.82
N LYS A 112 -9.65 4.78 -6.68
CA LYS A 112 -10.73 3.85 -6.31
C LYS A 112 -10.26 2.42 -6.20
N MET A 113 -9.68 1.89 -7.27
CA MET A 113 -9.30 0.48 -7.40
C MET A 113 -8.16 0.31 -8.41
N PRO A 114 -7.37 -0.77 -8.31
CA PRO A 114 -6.47 -1.17 -9.38
C PRO A 114 -7.26 -1.79 -10.54
N TYR A 115 -6.89 -1.43 -11.77
CA TYR A 115 -7.43 -1.99 -13.01
C TYR A 115 -6.33 -2.76 -13.74
N PHE A 116 -6.69 -3.89 -14.34
CA PHE A 116 -5.79 -4.73 -15.12
C PHE A 116 -6.17 -4.68 -16.60
N SER A 117 -5.16 -4.66 -17.47
CA SER A 117 -5.35 -4.51 -18.94
C SER A 117 -5.97 -5.72 -19.62
N LYS A 118 -5.86 -6.92 -19.03
CA LYS A 118 -6.42 -8.18 -19.54
C LYS A 118 -6.81 -9.09 -18.37
N GLN A 119 -7.77 -10.00 -18.64
CA GLN A 119 -7.95 -11.19 -17.82
C GLN A 119 -6.88 -12.21 -18.22
N ASP A 120 -6.08 -12.63 -17.27
CA ASP A 120 -4.97 -13.57 -17.46
C ASP A 120 -4.72 -14.31 -16.14
N PRO A 121 -4.45 -15.63 -16.16
CA PRO A 121 -4.17 -16.39 -14.93
C PRO A 121 -3.07 -15.80 -14.05
N ARG A 122 -2.09 -15.11 -14.63
CA ARG A 122 -1.05 -14.41 -13.87
C ARG A 122 -1.60 -13.21 -13.09
N VAL A 123 -2.64 -12.55 -13.61
CA VAL A 123 -3.38 -11.48 -12.92
C VAL A 123 -4.17 -12.07 -11.75
N ASP A 124 -4.80 -13.22 -11.96
CA ASP A 124 -5.55 -13.89 -10.90
C ASP A 124 -4.62 -14.36 -9.77
N LEU A 125 -3.42 -14.85 -10.11
CA LEU A 125 -2.40 -15.16 -9.11
C LEU A 125 -2.00 -13.92 -8.31
N ALA A 126 -1.77 -12.79 -8.95
CA ALA A 126 -1.48 -11.53 -8.27
C ALA A 126 -2.64 -11.08 -7.37
N ARG A 127 -3.89 -11.20 -7.84
CA ARG A 127 -5.09 -10.93 -7.04
C ARG A 127 -5.16 -11.83 -5.81
N HIS A 128 -4.88 -13.12 -5.94
CA HIS A 128 -4.84 -14.06 -4.82
C HIS A 128 -3.72 -13.74 -3.83
N THR A 129 -2.53 -13.42 -4.32
CA THR A 129 -1.39 -13.04 -3.47
C THR A 129 -1.72 -11.80 -2.64
N PHE A 130 -2.37 -10.81 -3.23
CA PHE A 130 -2.78 -9.59 -2.52
C PHE A 130 -4.15 -9.72 -1.83
N ARG A 131 -4.79 -10.89 -1.85
CA ARG A 131 -6.15 -11.12 -1.34
C ARG A 131 -7.12 -10.00 -1.74
N MET A 132 -7.20 -9.75 -3.02
CA MET A 132 -8.21 -8.88 -3.58
C MET A 132 -9.55 -9.62 -3.50
N SER A 133 -10.30 -9.40 -2.42
CA SER A 133 -11.66 -9.90 -2.28
C SER A 133 -12.52 -9.25 -3.35
N THR A 134 -12.89 -10.04 -4.35
CA THR A 134 -14.03 -9.70 -5.22
C THR A 134 -15.29 -9.96 -4.40
N LYS A 135 -15.98 -8.92 -4.01
CA LYS A 135 -17.43 -8.94 -3.79
C LYS A 135 -18.09 -8.38 -5.02
#